data_f538b7e956a02e2739a0dfaee5fcbe5c
#
_entry.id   f538b7e956a02e2739a0dfaee5fcbe5c
#
_cell.length_a   1.000
_cell.length_b   1.000
_cell.length_c   1.000
_cell.angle_alpha   90.00
_cell.angle_beta   90.00
_cell.angle_gamma   90.00
#
_symmetry.space_group_name_H-M   'P 1'
#
loop_
_entity.id
_entity.type
_entity.pdbx_description
1 polymer ?
#
loop_
_entity_poly.entity_id
_entity_poly.type
_entity_poly.pdbx_seq_one_letter_code
_entity_poly.pdbx_strand_id
1 'polypeptide(L)'
;MFWQIFLSFMLHAASFGGDVGPTSVAYASASVPAVSPALTVDSISVTVYGEQRVPFQVRFGDETNTYDVMAMFVLPNELVPVSVEPGSGSPSGYQLVAASGATNAVRDGAWTWVAPSKPGLYPVEIHDPQSGQTMTLNVFVMVPYNNMRAGVLNGYRIGRYPNGKSQFYRRPPGFIEVSPGMEGVQVSPHFTLGQFLCKQAGGPTKYLVLREPLLVKLEELLAEVNNRGREAWTFELMSAYRTPNYNRAIGNVTTLSRHHYGDAADIYVDNDGDGRMDDLNGDGRHTLADAHWLGAIVNSTQDEPEFDGLTGGLGMYRPTGSHGAFVHVDVRGFQARWGA
;
A
#
# COMPACT_ATOMS: atom_id res chain seq x y z
N MET A 1 -41.39 2.33 -21.47
CA MET A 1 -41.53 1.84 -22.84
C MET A 1 -40.29 0.98 -23.13
N PHE A 2 -40.50 -0.28 -23.05
CA PHE A 2 -39.82 -1.48 -23.40
C PHE A 2 -38.72 -1.41 -24.47
N TRP A 3 -37.57 -2.12 -24.29
CA TRP A 3 -37.30 -3.37 -25.04
C TRP A 3 -36.07 -4.10 -24.44
N GLN A 4 -36.35 -5.34 -23.98
CA GLN A 4 -35.37 -6.41 -23.75
C GLN A 4 -35.12 -7.13 -25.08
N ILE A 5 -33.89 -7.55 -25.35
CA ILE A 5 -33.57 -8.53 -26.37
C ILE A 5 -32.79 -9.68 -25.74
N PHE A 6 -33.44 -10.81 -25.60
CA PHE A 6 -32.84 -12.15 -25.39
C PHE A 6 -32.34 -12.69 -26.71
N LEU A 7 -31.09 -13.20 -26.76
CA LEU A 7 -30.64 -14.06 -27.83
C LEU A 7 -30.27 -15.43 -27.27
N SER A 8 -31.10 -16.43 -27.65
CA SER A 8 -30.93 -17.85 -27.39
C SER A 8 -30.14 -18.44 -28.56
N PHE A 9 -29.06 -19.18 -28.32
CA PHE A 9 -28.43 -20.03 -29.35
C PHE A 9 -28.70 -21.49 -29.06
N MET A 10 -29.39 -22.13 -30.00
CA MET A 10 -29.62 -23.59 -30.08
C MET A 10 -28.35 -24.32 -30.53
N LEU A 11 -28.03 -25.39 -29.81
CA LEU A 11 -27.08 -26.41 -30.23
C LEU A 11 -27.75 -27.36 -31.24
N HIS A 12 -27.12 -27.57 -32.39
CA HIS A 12 -27.43 -28.69 -33.31
C HIS A 12 -26.43 -29.82 -33.05
N ALA A 13 -26.96 -30.99 -32.71
CA ALA A 13 -26.22 -32.25 -32.64
C ALA A 13 -26.30 -32.96 -34.00
N ALA A 14 -25.13 -33.26 -34.54
CA ALA A 14 -25.02 -34.20 -35.66
C ALA A 14 -24.35 -35.49 -35.17
N SER A 15 -25.07 -36.58 -35.21
CA SER A 15 -24.61 -37.94 -34.94
C SER A 15 -23.92 -38.55 -36.18
N PHE A 16 -22.69 -39.06 -36.00
CA PHE A 16 -22.11 -40.06 -36.88
C PHE A 16 -21.67 -41.26 -36.06
N GLY A 17 -22.26 -42.41 -36.34
CA GLY A 17 -21.91 -43.69 -35.77
C GLY A 17 -20.65 -44.27 -36.44
N GLY A 18 -19.82 -44.91 -35.65
CA GLY A 18 -18.68 -45.71 -36.07
C GLY A 18 -18.28 -46.63 -34.95
N ASP A 19 -18.61 -47.91 -35.12
CA ASP A 19 -18.38 -49.02 -34.23
C ASP A 19 -16.90 -49.43 -34.27
N VAL A 20 -16.17 -49.40 -33.16
CA VAL A 20 -14.86 -50.08 -33.00
C VAL A 20 -14.77 -50.64 -31.57
N GLY A 21 -14.58 -51.94 -31.48
CA GLY A 21 -14.60 -52.75 -30.27
C GLY A 21 -13.53 -52.40 -29.21
N PRO A 22 -13.62 -53.00 -28.01
CA PRO A 22 -12.91 -52.58 -26.83
C PRO A 22 -11.46 -53.10 -26.81
N THR A 23 -10.50 -52.19 -26.83
CA THR A 23 -9.14 -52.46 -26.39
C THR A 23 -9.01 -52.07 -24.92
N SER A 24 -8.85 -53.08 -24.08
CA SER A 24 -8.55 -52.89 -22.65
C SER A 24 -7.17 -52.29 -22.45
N VAL A 25 -7.10 -51.06 -21.98
CA VAL A 25 -5.90 -50.46 -21.47
C VAL A 25 -5.94 -50.53 -19.94
N ALA A 26 -5.00 -51.32 -19.37
CA ALA A 26 -4.82 -51.38 -17.92
C ALA A 26 -4.29 -50.06 -17.39
N TYR A 27 -5.09 -49.35 -16.59
CA TYR A 27 -4.61 -48.22 -15.83
C TYR A 27 -3.93 -48.70 -14.55
N ALA A 28 -2.63 -48.42 -14.43
CA ALA A 28 -1.90 -48.59 -13.19
C ALA A 28 -2.50 -47.64 -12.14
N SER A 29 -2.93 -48.20 -11.01
CA SER A 29 -3.38 -47.44 -9.85
C SER A 29 -2.22 -46.70 -9.25
N ALA A 30 -2.13 -45.39 -9.45
CA ALA A 30 -1.29 -44.52 -8.66
C ALA A 30 -1.95 -44.32 -7.29
N SER A 31 -1.28 -44.76 -6.24
CA SER A 31 -1.69 -44.54 -4.87
C SER A 31 -1.70 -43.03 -4.55
N VAL A 32 -2.89 -42.51 -4.25
CA VAL A 32 -3.07 -41.15 -3.70
C VAL A 32 -2.43 -41.10 -2.31
N PRO A 33 -1.50 -40.17 -2.02
CA PRO A 33 -0.99 -40.04 -0.66
C PRO A 33 -2.11 -39.62 0.29
N ALA A 34 -2.14 -40.24 1.47
CA ALA A 34 -3.12 -40.00 2.50
C ALA A 34 -3.18 -38.52 2.87
N VAL A 35 -4.40 -37.97 2.86
CA VAL A 35 -4.70 -36.64 3.37
C VAL A 35 -4.34 -36.62 4.87
N SER A 36 -3.44 -35.73 5.24
CA SER A 36 -3.13 -35.43 6.65
C SER A 36 -4.42 -35.06 7.41
N PRO A 37 -4.55 -35.46 8.68
CA PRO A 37 -5.74 -35.16 9.47
C PRO A 37 -5.93 -33.65 9.59
N ALA A 38 -7.20 -33.25 9.53
CA ALA A 38 -7.66 -31.90 9.71
C ALA A 38 -6.97 -31.24 10.93
N LEU A 39 -6.39 -30.06 10.71
CA LEU A 39 -6.00 -29.17 11.78
C LEU A 39 -7.25 -28.83 12.58
N THR A 40 -7.31 -29.30 13.80
CA THR A 40 -8.28 -28.86 14.79
C THR A 40 -8.08 -27.38 15.03
N VAL A 41 -9.14 -26.60 14.78
CA VAL A 41 -9.22 -25.18 15.15
C VAL A 41 -9.33 -25.10 16.66
N ASP A 42 -8.19 -25.12 17.35
CA ASP A 42 -8.08 -24.79 18.76
C ASP A 42 -6.76 -24.05 19.00
N SER A 43 -6.80 -22.80 18.63
CA SER A 43 -6.17 -21.67 19.29
C SER A 43 -6.59 -20.43 18.49
N ILE A 44 -7.59 -19.73 18.98
CA ILE A 44 -7.74 -18.31 18.69
C ILE A 44 -6.47 -17.70 19.31
N SER A 45 -5.45 -17.55 18.49
CA SER A 45 -4.36 -16.65 18.80
C SER A 45 -5.01 -15.29 18.86
N VAL A 46 -5.20 -14.77 20.06
CA VAL A 46 -5.40 -13.33 20.25
C VAL A 46 -4.16 -12.71 19.63
N THR A 47 -4.29 -12.28 18.39
CA THR A 47 -3.28 -11.48 17.74
C THR A 47 -3.30 -10.17 18.51
N VAL A 48 -2.38 -10.04 19.45
CA VAL A 48 -2.07 -8.75 20.06
C VAL A 48 -1.75 -7.87 18.87
N TYR A 49 -2.45 -6.74 18.73
CA TYR A 49 -2.12 -5.67 17.79
C TYR A 49 -0.75 -5.10 18.19
N GLY A 50 0.30 -5.90 18.01
CA GLY A 50 1.67 -5.54 18.31
C GLY A 50 2.24 -4.84 17.09
N GLU A 51 2.92 -3.74 17.33
CA GLU A 51 3.75 -3.10 16.32
C GLU A 51 4.60 -4.16 15.63
N GLN A 52 4.39 -4.37 14.33
CA GLN A 52 5.20 -5.28 13.52
C GLN A 52 6.54 -4.58 13.24
N ARG A 53 7.35 -4.48 14.30
CA ARG A 53 8.67 -3.85 14.26
C ARG A 53 9.76 -4.87 14.56
N VAL A 54 10.91 -4.65 13.97
CA VAL A 54 12.13 -5.38 14.32
C VAL A 54 12.91 -4.62 15.40
N PRO A 55 13.77 -5.29 16.21
CA PRO A 55 14.52 -4.64 17.29
C PRO A 55 15.73 -3.83 16.79
N PHE A 56 15.78 -3.53 15.50
CA PHE A 56 16.85 -2.75 14.88
C PHE A 56 16.27 -1.77 13.88
N GLN A 57 17.02 -0.72 13.61
CA GLN A 57 16.63 0.34 12.69
C GLN A 57 17.50 0.27 11.43
N VAL A 58 16.90 0.43 10.27
CA VAL A 58 17.60 0.47 8.99
C VAL A 58 17.39 1.83 8.34
N ARG A 59 18.49 2.44 7.91
CA ARG A 59 18.49 3.56 7.00
C ARG A 59 18.62 3.06 5.57
N PHE A 60 17.70 3.43 4.69
CA PHE A 60 17.73 3.15 3.27
C PHE A 60 17.65 4.49 2.51
N GLY A 61 18.77 4.94 1.95
CA GLY A 61 18.87 6.31 1.44
C GLY A 61 18.71 7.34 2.54
N ASP A 62 17.70 8.20 2.39
CA ASP A 62 17.35 9.24 3.38
C ASP A 62 16.26 8.77 4.38
N GLU A 63 15.62 7.64 4.11
CA GLU A 63 14.52 7.13 4.93
C GLU A 63 15.03 6.15 6.00
N THR A 64 14.40 6.20 7.16
CA THR A 64 14.71 5.33 8.30
C THR A 64 13.48 4.51 8.68
N ASN A 65 13.65 3.21 8.88
CA ASN A 65 12.56 2.28 9.16
C ASN A 65 12.88 1.31 10.30
N THR A 66 11.85 0.98 11.08
CA THR A 66 11.87 -0.07 12.12
C THR A 66 10.80 -1.14 11.90
N TYR A 67 9.89 -0.95 10.96
CA TYR A 67 8.87 -1.94 10.62
C TYR A 67 9.48 -3.16 9.93
N ASP A 68 8.92 -4.33 10.18
CA ASP A 68 9.39 -5.60 9.59
C ASP A 68 9.18 -5.66 8.07
N VAL A 69 8.21 -4.91 7.54
CA VAL A 69 8.02 -4.71 6.10
C VAL A 69 7.76 -3.23 5.80
N MET A 70 8.43 -2.69 4.77
CA MET A 70 8.21 -1.32 4.30
C MET A 70 8.52 -1.17 2.81
N ALA A 71 7.68 -0.43 2.10
CA ALA A 71 7.95 -0.05 0.71
C ALA A 71 8.96 1.10 0.65
N MET A 72 9.88 0.99 -0.31
CA MET A 72 10.87 2.02 -0.63
C MET A 72 10.80 2.35 -2.12
N PHE A 73 11.06 3.61 -2.49
CA PHE A 73 10.87 4.09 -3.86
C PHE A 73 12.14 4.73 -4.41
N VAL A 74 12.68 4.15 -5.48
CA VAL A 74 13.93 4.58 -6.09
C VAL A 74 13.81 4.72 -7.61
N LEU A 75 14.76 5.39 -8.24
CA LEU A 75 14.86 5.45 -9.70
C LEU A 75 15.76 4.31 -10.24
N PRO A 76 15.65 3.97 -11.54
CA PRO A 76 16.56 3.03 -12.18
C PRO A 76 18.03 3.44 -12.04
N ASN A 77 18.89 2.46 -11.70
CA ASN A 77 20.33 2.62 -11.49
C ASN A 77 20.70 3.58 -10.35
N GLU A 78 19.77 3.91 -9.47
CA GLU A 78 20.05 4.71 -8.28
C GLU A 78 20.99 3.95 -7.34
N LEU A 79 22.00 4.66 -6.83
CA LEU A 79 22.90 4.13 -5.81
C LEU A 79 22.35 4.52 -4.44
N VAL A 80 21.96 3.53 -3.66
CA VAL A 80 21.33 3.71 -2.36
C VAL A 80 22.26 3.25 -1.26
N PRO A 81 22.68 4.10 -0.33
CA PRO A 81 23.32 3.65 0.90
C PRO A 81 22.29 2.95 1.78
N VAL A 82 22.69 1.81 2.33
CA VAL A 82 21.87 1.03 3.28
C VAL A 82 22.71 0.77 4.52
N SER A 83 22.17 1.06 5.69
CA SER A 83 22.88 0.79 6.95
C SER A 83 21.92 0.41 8.07
N VAL A 84 22.39 -0.50 8.93
CA VAL A 84 21.78 -0.70 10.25
C VAL A 84 22.26 0.43 11.14
N GLU A 85 21.33 1.19 11.69
CA GLU A 85 21.64 2.28 12.62
C GLU A 85 21.98 1.69 13.99
N PRO A 86 22.96 2.26 14.68
CA PRO A 86 23.35 1.77 16.00
C PRO A 86 22.19 2.00 16.99
N GLY A 87 21.48 0.91 17.32
CA GLY A 87 20.62 0.82 18.47
C GLY A 87 21.43 0.47 19.72
N SER A 88 20.90 -0.34 20.60
CA SER A 88 21.56 -0.81 21.83
C SER A 88 22.67 -1.84 21.61
N GLY A 89 23.16 -2.07 20.38
CA GLY A 89 24.18 -3.08 20.06
C GLY A 89 25.14 -2.70 18.93
N SER A 90 26.17 -3.49 18.72
CA SER A 90 27.06 -3.36 17.56
C SER A 90 26.31 -3.80 16.31
N PRO A 91 26.40 -3.07 15.17
CA PRO A 91 25.83 -3.48 13.89
C PRO A 91 26.55 -4.69 13.25
N SER A 92 27.30 -5.45 14.02
CA SER A 92 28.10 -6.57 13.56
C SER A 92 27.25 -7.80 13.27
N GLY A 93 27.51 -8.43 12.11
CA GLY A 93 26.89 -9.69 11.73
C GLY A 93 25.60 -9.58 10.93
N TYR A 94 24.98 -8.41 10.81
CA TYR A 94 23.83 -8.22 9.93
C TYR A 94 24.15 -8.58 8.48
N GLN A 95 23.16 -9.10 7.78
CA GLN A 95 23.29 -9.50 6.38
C GLN A 95 22.24 -8.80 5.53
N LEU A 96 22.68 -8.21 4.41
CA LEU A 96 21.79 -7.70 3.39
C LEU A 96 21.70 -8.72 2.25
N VAL A 97 20.48 -9.13 1.93
CA VAL A 97 20.15 -10.06 0.84
C VAL A 97 19.28 -9.34 -0.18
N ALA A 98 19.73 -9.29 -1.41
CA ALA A 98 18.97 -8.74 -2.53
C ALA A 98 19.11 -9.67 -3.74
N ALA A 99 17.98 -10.19 -4.24
CA ALA A 99 17.97 -11.07 -5.41
C ALA A 99 18.32 -10.34 -6.72
N SER A 100 18.28 -9.01 -6.71
CA SER A 100 18.53 -8.17 -7.88
C SER A 100 19.20 -6.85 -7.47
N GLY A 101 19.87 -6.22 -8.44
CA GLY A 101 20.74 -5.08 -8.19
C GLY A 101 22.15 -5.52 -7.82
N ALA A 102 23.04 -4.58 -7.62
CA ALA A 102 24.42 -4.84 -7.19
C ALA A 102 24.62 -4.36 -5.75
N THR A 103 25.09 -5.25 -4.89
CA THR A 103 25.36 -4.95 -3.48
C THR A 103 26.86 -4.95 -3.22
N ASN A 104 27.35 -3.92 -2.56
CA ASN A 104 28.73 -3.84 -2.10
C ASN A 104 28.76 -3.52 -0.60
N ALA A 105 29.43 -4.37 0.18
CA ALA A 105 29.68 -4.10 1.59
C ALA A 105 30.65 -2.91 1.73
N VAL A 106 30.31 -1.97 2.61
CA VAL A 106 31.15 -0.80 2.93
C VAL A 106 31.86 -1.03 4.26
N ARG A 107 31.13 -1.52 5.26
CA ARG A 107 31.60 -1.94 6.60
C ARG A 107 30.52 -2.84 7.21
N ASP A 108 30.78 -3.39 8.38
CA ASP A 108 29.80 -4.16 9.14
C ASP A 108 28.50 -3.35 9.30
N GLY A 109 27.36 -3.97 8.94
CA GLY A 109 26.05 -3.38 8.97
C GLY A 109 25.83 -2.20 8.00
N ALA A 110 26.69 -2.04 6.99
CA ALA A 110 26.51 -0.97 5.99
C ALA A 110 26.92 -1.42 4.58
N TRP A 111 26.07 -1.10 3.62
CA TRP A 111 26.20 -1.45 2.21
C TRP A 111 25.87 -0.29 1.29
N THR A 112 26.23 -0.42 0.03
CA THR A 112 25.60 0.30 -1.06
C THR A 112 24.86 -0.72 -1.92
N TRP A 113 23.62 -0.40 -2.27
CA TRP A 113 22.83 -1.17 -3.22
C TRP A 113 22.54 -0.32 -4.46
N VAL A 114 22.77 -0.87 -5.64
CA VAL A 114 22.47 -0.20 -6.91
C VAL A 114 21.18 -0.80 -7.46
N ALA A 115 20.17 0.05 -7.60
CA ALA A 115 18.88 -0.37 -8.12
C ALA A 115 18.99 -0.92 -9.55
N PRO A 116 18.21 -1.97 -9.91
CA PRO A 116 18.11 -2.45 -11.28
C PRO A 116 17.75 -1.33 -12.26
N SER A 117 18.17 -1.47 -13.51
CA SER A 117 17.86 -0.51 -14.57
C SER A 117 16.40 -0.58 -15.05
N LYS A 118 15.71 -1.69 -14.80
CA LYS A 118 14.31 -1.92 -15.21
C LYS A 118 13.36 -1.57 -14.06
N PRO A 119 12.30 -0.79 -14.31
CA PRO A 119 11.23 -0.60 -13.33
C PRO A 119 10.59 -1.92 -12.89
N GLY A 120 10.20 -2.01 -11.61
CA GLY A 120 9.60 -3.21 -11.02
C GLY A 120 9.77 -3.26 -9.50
N LEU A 121 9.37 -4.37 -8.90
CA LEU A 121 9.52 -4.67 -7.47
C LEU A 121 10.76 -5.54 -7.26
N TYR A 122 11.63 -5.14 -6.33
CA TYR A 122 12.89 -5.79 -6.00
C TYR A 122 13.11 -5.81 -4.49
N PRO A 123 12.62 -6.85 -3.79
CA PRO A 123 12.79 -6.94 -2.34
C PRO A 123 14.28 -6.97 -1.94
N VAL A 124 14.57 -6.25 -0.86
CA VAL A 124 15.85 -6.25 -0.16
C VAL A 124 15.57 -6.63 1.29
N GLU A 125 16.28 -7.65 1.80
CA GLU A 125 16.09 -8.14 3.15
C GLU A 125 17.32 -7.84 4.00
N ILE A 126 17.10 -7.44 5.24
CA ILE A 126 18.14 -7.26 6.24
C ILE A 126 17.87 -8.27 7.37
N HIS A 127 18.80 -9.20 7.57
CA HIS A 127 18.71 -10.24 8.58
C HIS A 127 19.57 -9.89 9.80
N ASP A 128 18.98 -9.98 10.98
CA ASP A 128 19.66 -9.92 12.25
C ASP A 128 19.99 -11.35 12.72
N PRO A 129 21.25 -11.76 12.74
CA PRO A 129 21.63 -13.10 13.18
C PRO A 129 21.48 -13.31 14.69
N GLN A 130 21.34 -12.25 15.48
CA GLN A 130 21.19 -12.35 16.94
C GLN A 130 19.76 -12.60 17.36
N SER A 131 18.81 -11.81 16.82
CA SER A 131 17.38 -12.01 17.10
C SER A 131 16.72 -13.03 16.18
N GLY A 132 17.34 -13.36 15.04
CA GLY A 132 16.77 -14.17 13.97
C GLY A 132 15.67 -13.44 13.18
N GLN A 133 15.47 -12.15 13.43
CA GLN A 133 14.45 -11.36 12.75
C GLN A 133 14.95 -10.82 11.39
N THR A 134 14.00 -10.57 10.52
CA THR A 134 14.26 -10.06 9.17
C THR A 134 13.38 -8.84 8.92
N MET A 135 13.99 -7.79 8.38
CA MET A 135 13.27 -6.66 7.79
C MET A 135 13.23 -6.83 6.27
N THR A 136 12.04 -6.71 5.69
CA THR A 136 11.84 -6.75 4.23
C THR A 136 11.54 -5.36 3.71
N LEU A 137 12.42 -4.83 2.88
CA LEU A 137 12.19 -3.60 2.14
C LEU A 137 11.68 -3.96 0.74
N ASN A 138 10.39 -3.72 0.48
CA ASN A 138 9.79 -3.89 -0.84
C ASN A 138 10.17 -2.69 -1.72
N VAL A 139 11.35 -2.78 -2.38
CA VAL A 139 11.89 -1.67 -3.17
C VAL A 139 11.25 -1.61 -4.55
N PHE A 140 10.51 -0.55 -4.82
CA PHE A 140 9.93 -0.26 -6.13
C PHE A 140 10.88 0.62 -6.93
N VAL A 141 11.46 0.08 -8.00
CA VAL A 141 12.17 0.88 -9.00
C VAL A 141 11.11 1.52 -9.90
N MET A 142 10.98 2.83 -9.81
CA MET A 142 9.93 3.60 -10.47
C MET A 142 10.18 3.79 -11.96
N VAL A 143 9.12 3.96 -12.74
CA VAL A 143 9.21 4.51 -14.09
C VAL A 143 9.48 6.00 -13.99
N PRO A 144 10.60 6.53 -14.51
CA PRO A 144 10.97 7.93 -14.36
C PRO A 144 9.89 8.90 -14.91
N TYR A 145 9.66 10.00 -14.20
CA TYR A 145 8.69 11.03 -14.62
C TYR A 145 8.88 11.48 -16.07
N ASN A 146 10.12 11.59 -16.51
CA ASN A 146 10.46 12.04 -17.86
C ASN A 146 10.05 11.07 -18.98
N ASN A 147 9.63 9.85 -18.65
CA ASN A 147 9.05 8.90 -19.61
C ASN A 147 7.59 9.25 -19.97
N MET A 148 6.95 10.09 -19.17
CA MET A 148 5.60 10.58 -19.46
C MET A 148 5.61 11.55 -20.64
N ARG A 149 4.68 11.38 -21.58
CA ARG A 149 4.50 12.25 -22.75
C ARG A 149 3.10 12.84 -22.75
N ALA A 150 3.00 14.17 -22.81
CA ALA A 150 1.72 14.90 -22.83
C ALA A 150 0.73 14.50 -21.72
N GLY A 151 1.24 14.08 -20.55
CA GLY A 151 0.41 13.63 -19.44
C GLY A 151 -0.06 12.18 -19.57
N VAL A 152 0.56 11.39 -20.44
CA VAL A 152 0.28 9.95 -20.63
C VAL A 152 1.56 9.16 -20.39
N LEU A 153 1.49 8.11 -19.61
CA LEU A 153 2.55 7.15 -19.34
C LEU A 153 2.08 5.76 -19.78
N ASN A 154 2.73 5.20 -20.81
CA ASN A 154 2.41 3.86 -21.33
C ASN A 154 0.90 3.63 -21.57
N GLY A 155 0.19 4.64 -22.08
CA GLY A 155 -1.26 4.60 -22.32
C GLY A 155 -2.13 5.01 -21.14
N TYR A 156 -1.59 5.08 -19.92
CA TYR A 156 -2.33 5.49 -18.73
C TYR A 156 -2.34 7.03 -18.60
N ARG A 157 -3.53 7.62 -18.42
CA ARG A 157 -3.70 9.07 -18.32
C ARG A 157 -3.39 9.55 -16.91
N ILE A 158 -2.22 10.13 -16.72
CA ILE A 158 -1.83 10.77 -15.45
C ILE A 158 -2.29 12.23 -15.42
N GLY A 159 -2.14 12.95 -16.50
CA GLY A 159 -2.39 14.39 -16.57
C GLY A 159 -1.12 15.20 -16.29
N ARG A 160 -1.29 16.52 -16.16
CA ARG A 160 -0.18 17.44 -15.92
C ARG A 160 -0.10 17.80 -14.46
N TYR A 161 1.07 17.61 -13.88
CA TYR A 161 1.37 18.16 -12.55
C TYR A 161 1.54 19.68 -12.67
N PRO A 162 0.94 20.44 -11.76
CA PRO A 162 1.16 21.88 -11.72
C PRO A 162 2.63 22.17 -11.39
N ASN A 163 3.13 23.28 -11.89
CA ASN A 163 4.44 23.80 -11.47
C ASN A 163 4.25 24.48 -10.09
N GLY A 164 4.41 23.72 -9.04
CA GLY A 164 4.36 24.25 -7.68
C GLY A 164 5.57 25.18 -7.41
N LYS A 165 5.31 26.32 -6.79
CA LYS A 165 6.36 27.27 -6.39
C LYS A 165 7.07 26.86 -5.09
N SER A 166 6.51 25.92 -4.35
CA SER A 166 7.01 25.44 -3.05
C SER A 166 7.65 24.07 -3.20
N GLN A 167 8.65 23.78 -2.34
CA GLN A 167 9.26 22.45 -2.21
C GLN A 167 8.25 21.34 -1.94
N PHE A 168 7.14 21.65 -1.26
CA PHE A 168 6.06 20.71 -0.94
C PHE A 168 5.23 20.26 -2.15
N TYR A 169 5.36 20.92 -3.28
CA TYR A 169 4.63 20.62 -4.52
C TYR A 169 5.57 20.29 -5.68
N ARG A 170 6.71 19.68 -5.37
CA ARG A 170 7.62 19.16 -6.40
C ARG A 170 6.96 18.00 -7.13
N ARG A 171 7.19 17.93 -8.43
CA ARG A 171 6.78 16.80 -9.25
C ARG A 171 7.40 15.52 -8.70
N PRO A 172 6.68 14.38 -8.73
CA PRO A 172 7.28 13.12 -8.33
C PRO A 172 8.45 12.77 -9.26
N PRO A 173 9.51 12.12 -8.75
CA PRO A 173 10.63 11.71 -9.57
C PRO A 173 10.25 10.61 -10.57
N GLY A 174 9.28 9.78 -10.23
CA GLY A 174 8.77 8.66 -11.01
C GLY A 174 7.40 8.18 -10.55
N PHE A 175 6.99 7.07 -11.13
CA PHE A 175 5.73 6.41 -10.84
C PHE A 175 5.98 4.92 -10.59
N ILE A 176 5.36 4.37 -9.57
CA ILE A 176 5.29 2.93 -9.35
C ILE A 176 4.40 2.35 -10.44
N GLU A 177 4.93 1.39 -11.19
CA GLU A 177 4.16 0.61 -12.16
C GLU A 177 3.52 -0.58 -11.43
N VAL A 178 2.19 -0.66 -11.48
CA VAL A 178 1.42 -1.72 -10.84
C VAL A 178 0.77 -2.57 -11.90
N SER A 179 1.33 -3.74 -12.13
CA SER A 179 0.77 -4.77 -13.00
C SER A 179 -0.25 -5.62 -12.23
N PRO A 180 -1.19 -6.31 -12.93
CA PRO A 180 -2.12 -7.23 -12.30
C PRO A 180 -1.41 -8.25 -11.39
N GLY A 181 -1.95 -8.46 -10.19
CA GLY A 181 -1.40 -9.35 -9.18
C GLY A 181 -0.44 -8.68 -8.20
N MET A 182 -0.08 -7.41 -8.40
CA MET A 182 0.75 -6.66 -7.45
C MET A 182 -0.09 -5.96 -6.36
N GLU A 183 -1.40 -5.96 -6.45
CA GLU A 183 -2.28 -5.25 -5.53
C GLU A 183 -2.14 -5.71 -4.08
N GLY A 184 -1.84 -7.02 -3.88
CA GLY A 184 -1.62 -7.62 -2.57
C GLY A 184 -0.21 -7.44 -2.00
N VAL A 185 0.71 -6.77 -2.70
CA VAL A 185 2.06 -6.52 -2.17
C VAL A 185 1.96 -5.58 -0.98
N GLN A 186 2.52 -5.99 0.16
CA GLN A 186 2.59 -5.15 1.36
C GLN A 186 3.50 -3.94 1.10
N VAL A 187 3.00 -2.76 1.44
CA VAL A 187 3.76 -1.51 1.41
C VAL A 187 4.16 -1.07 2.82
N SER A 188 3.46 -1.60 3.83
CA SER A 188 3.80 -1.54 5.24
C SER A 188 3.06 -2.69 5.97
N PRO A 189 3.24 -2.93 7.28
CA PRO A 189 2.65 -4.08 7.96
C PRO A 189 1.15 -4.28 7.75
N HIS A 190 0.37 -3.20 7.75
CA HIS A 190 -1.09 -3.25 7.69
C HIS A 190 -1.68 -2.74 6.38
N PHE A 191 -0.83 -2.33 5.40
CA PHE A 191 -1.29 -1.76 4.15
C PHE A 191 -0.71 -2.47 2.93
N THR A 192 -1.55 -2.63 1.90
CA THR A 192 -1.17 -3.21 0.60
C THR A 192 -1.17 -2.16 -0.51
N LEU A 193 -0.40 -2.39 -1.55
CA LEU A 193 -0.25 -1.49 -2.70
C LEU A 193 -1.61 -1.16 -3.36
N GLY A 194 -2.52 -2.13 -3.39
CA GLY A 194 -3.84 -2.00 -4.00
C GLY A 194 -4.70 -0.90 -3.37
N GLN A 195 -4.59 -0.70 -2.05
CA GLN A 195 -5.35 0.32 -1.34
C GLN A 195 -5.00 1.76 -1.80
N PHE A 196 -3.78 1.98 -2.30
CA PHE A 196 -3.30 3.29 -2.74
C PHE A 196 -3.60 3.60 -4.20
N LEU A 197 -4.13 2.66 -4.96
CA LEU A 197 -4.39 2.84 -6.39
C LEU A 197 -5.46 3.90 -6.67
N CYS A 198 -5.18 4.72 -7.68
CA CYS A 198 -6.19 5.63 -8.20
C CYS A 198 -7.40 4.87 -8.75
N LYS A 199 -8.62 5.26 -8.35
CA LYS A 199 -9.88 4.66 -8.82
C LYS A 199 -10.20 4.99 -10.28
N GLN A 200 -9.28 5.64 -11.00
CA GLN A 200 -9.40 5.91 -12.43
C GLN A 200 -9.53 4.61 -13.22
N ALA A 201 -10.50 4.56 -14.13
CA ALA A 201 -10.55 3.52 -15.15
C ALA A 201 -9.32 3.59 -16.07
N GLY A 202 -8.85 2.46 -16.55
CA GLY A 202 -7.67 2.37 -17.41
C GLY A 202 -7.39 0.93 -17.82
N GLY A 203 -6.23 0.70 -18.43
CA GLY A 203 -5.75 -0.66 -18.76
C GLY A 203 -5.41 -1.48 -17.50
N PRO A 204 -4.92 -2.73 -17.71
CA PRO A 204 -4.56 -3.61 -16.59
C PRO A 204 -3.39 -3.07 -15.76
N THR A 205 -2.48 -2.33 -16.36
CA THR A 205 -1.36 -1.68 -15.66
C THR A 205 -1.76 -0.28 -15.23
N LYS A 206 -1.55 0.03 -13.96
CA LYS A 206 -1.79 1.34 -13.36
C LYS A 206 -0.48 1.96 -12.89
N TYR A 207 -0.50 3.25 -12.64
CA TYR A 207 0.65 4.00 -12.14
C TYR A 207 0.23 4.82 -10.94
N LEU A 208 1.04 4.81 -9.89
CA LEU A 208 0.79 5.61 -8.70
C LEU A 208 2.06 6.29 -8.20
N VAL A 209 1.87 7.30 -7.38
CA VAL A 209 2.89 7.89 -6.53
C VAL A 209 2.52 7.57 -5.08
N LEU A 210 3.49 7.14 -4.30
CA LEU A 210 3.37 6.88 -2.88
C LEU A 210 4.66 7.36 -2.20
N ARG A 211 4.57 7.77 -0.95
CA ARG A 211 5.71 8.26 -0.17
C ARG A 211 5.76 7.57 1.17
N GLU A 212 6.96 7.22 1.58
CA GLU A 212 7.26 6.52 2.82
C GLU A 212 6.67 7.23 4.06
N PRO A 213 6.80 8.57 4.22
CA PRO A 213 6.23 9.25 5.39
C PRO A 213 4.72 9.11 5.53
N LEU A 214 3.96 8.92 4.42
CA LEU A 214 2.53 8.64 4.51
C LEU A 214 2.28 7.26 5.10
N LEU A 215 3.05 6.25 4.69
CA LEU A 215 2.94 4.88 5.21
C LEU A 215 3.22 4.86 6.72
N VAL A 216 4.32 5.48 7.14
CA VAL A 216 4.67 5.60 8.56
C VAL A 216 3.53 6.27 9.33
N LYS A 217 3.02 7.40 8.82
CA LYS A 217 1.90 8.11 9.49
C LYS A 217 0.66 7.25 9.62
N LEU A 218 0.32 6.46 8.62
CA LEU A 218 -0.86 5.58 8.66
C LEU A 218 -0.67 4.45 9.68
N GLU A 219 0.52 3.86 9.77
CA GLU A 219 0.83 2.84 10.77
C GLU A 219 0.78 3.40 12.19
N GLU A 220 1.41 4.57 12.45
CA GLU A 220 1.38 5.20 13.78
C GLU A 220 -0.06 5.58 14.19
N LEU A 221 -0.85 6.12 13.26
CA LEU A 221 -2.25 6.44 13.56
C LEU A 221 -3.09 5.18 13.81
N LEU A 222 -2.83 4.08 13.11
CA LEU A 222 -3.50 2.80 13.32
C LEU A 222 -3.16 2.23 14.69
N ALA A 223 -1.88 2.26 15.07
CA ALA A 223 -1.44 1.86 16.39
C ALA A 223 -2.14 2.68 17.49
N GLU A 224 -2.25 4.00 17.31
CA GLU A 224 -2.89 4.88 18.29
C GLU A 224 -4.41 4.65 18.38
N VAL A 225 -5.09 4.34 17.27
CA VAL A 225 -6.51 3.92 17.27
C VAL A 225 -6.69 2.67 18.12
N ASN A 226 -5.81 1.68 17.94
CA ASN A 226 -5.82 0.43 18.70
C ASN A 226 -5.49 0.66 20.19
N ASN A 227 -4.51 1.51 20.50
CA ASN A 227 -4.15 1.89 21.87
C ASN A 227 -5.32 2.56 22.63
N ARG A 228 -6.23 3.23 21.91
CA ARG A 228 -7.43 3.85 22.46
C ARG A 228 -8.62 2.87 22.57
N GLY A 229 -8.37 1.58 22.36
CA GLY A 229 -9.35 0.51 22.55
C GLY A 229 -10.35 0.38 21.40
N ARG A 230 -9.97 0.80 20.21
CA ARG A 230 -10.70 0.51 18.97
C ARG A 230 -9.90 -0.49 18.15
N GLU A 231 -10.47 -1.70 17.97
CA GLU A 231 -9.84 -2.73 17.15
C GLU A 231 -9.92 -2.34 15.67
N ALA A 232 -8.77 -2.17 15.02
CA ALA A 232 -8.68 -1.90 13.59
C ALA A 232 -7.46 -2.64 13.02
N TRP A 233 -7.67 -3.44 11.99
CA TRP A 233 -6.60 -4.18 11.30
C TRP A 233 -5.85 -3.31 10.29
N THR A 234 -6.58 -2.40 9.68
CA THR A 234 -6.11 -1.47 8.67
C THR A 234 -7.07 -0.28 8.64
N PHE A 235 -6.69 0.79 7.98
CA PHE A 235 -7.67 1.77 7.53
C PHE A 235 -8.17 1.41 6.13
N GLU A 236 -9.47 1.52 5.92
CA GLU A 236 -10.00 1.59 4.58
C GLU A 236 -9.66 2.94 3.95
N LEU A 237 -9.17 2.91 2.69
CA LEU A 237 -8.80 4.12 1.97
C LEU A 237 -9.91 4.52 0.99
N MET A 238 -10.74 5.50 1.41
CA MET A 238 -11.70 6.13 0.50
C MET A 238 -10.98 6.61 -0.77
N SER A 239 -9.79 7.15 -0.60
CA SER A 239 -8.93 7.58 -1.69
C SER A 239 -7.51 7.82 -1.17
N ALA A 240 -6.50 7.37 -1.91
CA ALA A 240 -5.12 7.73 -1.68
C ALA A 240 -4.57 8.49 -2.90
N TYR A 241 -3.76 7.87 -3.75
CA TYR A 241 -3.27 8.54 -4.94
C TYR A 241 -4.40 8.87 -5.91
N ARG A 242 -4.38 10.11 -6.40
CA ARG A 242 -5.25 10.57 -7.51
C ARG A 242 -4.39 11.17 -8.61
N THR A 243 -4.51 10.64 -9.82
CA THR A 243 -3.88 11.33 -10.95
C THR A 243 -4.47 12.73 -11.10
N PRO A 244 -3.70 13.74 -11.54
CA PRO A 244 -4.25 15.06 -11.90
C PRO A 244 -5.41 14.99 -12.90
N ASN A 245 -5.40 13.98 -13.79
CA ASN A 245 -6.49 13.73 -14.73
C ASN A 245 -7.77 13.27 -14.01
N TYR A 246 -7.67 12.27 -13.15
CA TYR A 246 -8.80 11.72 -12.41
C TYR A 246 -9.40 12.74 -11.43
N ASN A 247 -8.56 13.45 -10.70
CA ASN A 247 -8.98 14.47 -9.75
C ASN A 247 -9.89 15.51 -10.41
N ARG A 248 -9.55 15.92 -11.63
CA ARG A 248 -10.38 16.84 -12.43
C ARG A 248 -11.65 16.18 -12.94
N ALA A 249 -11.58 14.90 -13.35
CA ALA A 249 -12.74 14.17 -13.86
C ALA A 249 -13.84 13.98 -12.80
N ILE A 250 -13.47 13.87 -11.51
CA ILE A 250 -14.43 13.79 -10.40
C ILE A 250 -14.90 15.17 -9.90
N GLY A 251 -14.62 16.25 -10.66
CA GLY A 251 -15.07 17.60 -10.33
C GLY A 251 -14.22 18.32 -9.27
N ASN A 252 -13.09 17.75 -8.82
CA ASN A 252 -12.21 18.44 -7.88
C ASN A 252 -11.33 19.45 -8.63
N VAL A 253 -11.63 20.74 -8.42
CA VAL A 253 -10.92 21.84 -9.07
C VAL A 253 -9.58 22.18 -8.44
N THR A 254 -9.26 21.59 -7.28
CA THR A 254 -8.00 21.83 -6.58
C THR A 254 -6.83 21.27 -7.38
N THR A 255 -6.01 22.14 -7.96
CA THR A 255 -4.87 21.75 -8.78
C THR A 255 -3.67 21.29 -7.97
N LEU A 256 -3.58 21.69 -6.70
CA LEU A 256 -2.51 21.36 -5.75
C LEU A 256 -2.97 20.34 -4.69
N SER A 257 -3.85 19.39 -5.08
CA SER A 257 -4.28 18.32 -4.19
C SER A 257 -3.09 17.47 -3.73
N ARG A 258 -3.00 17.19 -2.42
CA ARG A 258 -1.93 16.33 -1.87
C ARG A 258 -1.99 14.90 -2.40
N HIS A 259 -3.17 14.41 -2.74
CA HIS A 259 -3.34 13.11 -3.39
C HIS A 259 -2.55 12.94 -4.69
N HIS A 260 -2.22 14.03 -5.39
CA HIS A 260 -1.36 13.98 -6.58
C HIS A 260 0.08 13.58 -6.27
N TYR A 261 0.55 13.86 -5.05
CA TYR A 261 1.95 13.71 -4.66
C TYR A 261 2.21 12.44 -3.86
N GLY A 262 1.17 11.59 -3.68
CA GLY A 262 1.29 10.31 -2.99
C GLY A 262 1.54 10.42 -1.48
N ASP A 263 1.18 11.55 -0.90
CA ASP A 263 1.41 11.86 0.50
C ASP A 263 0.13 12.24 1.25
N ALA A 264 -1.02 11.78 0.74
CA ALA A 264 -2.32 11.96 1.37
C ALA A 264 -3.21 10.73 1.20
N ALA A 265 -4.04 10.48 2.22
CA ALA A 265 -5.09 9.48 2.22
C ALA A 265 -6.37 10.02 2.87
N ASP A 266 -7.50 9.60 2.34
CA ASP A 266 -8.84 9.76 2.94
C ASP A 266 -9.16 8.41 3.61
N ILE A 267 -9.17 8.36 4.95
CA ILE A 267 -9.18 7.14 5.76
C ILE A 267 -10.44 7.00 6.60
N TYR A 268 -10.82 5.76 6.89
CA TYR A 268 -11.84 5.41 7.87
C TYR A 268 -11.60 3.97 8.38
N VAL A 269 -12.17 3.62 9.53
CA VAL A 269 -12.17 2.27 10.06
C VAL A 269 -13.47 1.61 9.62
N ASP A 270 -13.41 0.37 9.12
CA ASP A 270 -14.55 -0.40 8.63
C ASP A 270 -14.22 -1.90 8.83
N ASN A 271 -14.50 -2.41 10.01
CA ASN A 271 -14.20 -3.79 10.36
C ASN A 271 -15.29 -4.75 9.89
N ASP A 272 -16.52 -4.28 9.73
CA ASP A 272 -17.66 -5.11 9.29
C ASP A 272 -17.84 -5.16 7.76
N GLY A 273 -17.08 -4.31 7.01
CA GLY A 273 -17.04 -4.30 5.56
C GLY A 273 -18.29 -3.68 4.90
N ASP A 274 -19.03 -2.82 5.61
CA ASP A 274 -20.25 -2.19 5.10
C ASP A 274 -19.98 -0.94 4.23
N GLY A 275 -18.71 -0.52 4.13
CA GLY A 275 -18.25 0.64 3.35
C GLY A 275 -18.46 1.98 4.06
N ARG A 276 -18.63 1.97 5.37
CA ARG A 276 -18.81 3.16 6.21
C ARG A 276 -17.83 3.15 7.37
N MET A 277 -17.62 4.32 7.94
CA MET A 277 -16.85 4.43 9.17
C MET A 277 -17.62 3.77 10.33
N ASP A 278 -16.96 2.90 11.08
CA ASP A 278 -17.48 2.28 12.29
C ASP A 278 -17.85 3.32 13.35
N ASP A 279 -18.65 2.90 14.33
CA ASP A 279 -18.98 3.70 15.52
C ASP A 279 -17.75 3.80 16.44
N LEU A 280 -16.87 4.75 16.14
CA LEU A 280 -15.62 4.94 16.86
C LEU A 280 -15.81 5.65 18.21
N ASN A 281 -16.86 6.47 18.34
CA ASN A 281 -17.13 7.19 19.58
C ASN A 281 -18.02 6.41 20.57
N GLY A 282 -18.64 5.30 20.13
CA GLY A 282 -19.47 4.42 20.95
C GLY A 282 -20.88 4.95 21.22
N ASP A 283 -21.42 5.82 20.35
CA ASP A 283 -22.78 6.41 20.52
C ASP A 283 -23.89 5.60 19.82
N GLY A 284 -23.54 4.50 19.14
CA GLY A 284 -24.44 3.63 18.40
C GLY A 284 -24.82 4.19 17.02
N ARG A 285 -24.07 5.14 16.46
CA ARG A 285 -24.37 5.78 15.19
C ARG A 285 -23.12 5.95 14.33
N HIS A 286 -23.27 5.84 13.01
CA HIS A 286 -22.21 6.08 12.01
C HIS A 286 -22.34 7.50 11.47
N THR A 287 -21.64 8.45 12.06
CA THR A 287 -21.85 9.88 11.79
C THR A 287 -20.53 10.65 11.64
N LEU A 288 -20.64 11.97 11.49
CA LEU A 288 -19.47 12.86 11.55
C LEU A 288 -18.77 12.83 12.92
N ALA A 289 -19.45 12.42 14.00
CA ALA A 289 -18.85 12.34 15.33
C ALA A 289 -17.71 11.31 15.39
N ASP A 290 -17.81 10.23 14.61
CA ASP A 290 -16.76 9.22 14.49
C ASP A 290 -15.53 9.78 13.75
N ALA A 291 -15.77 10.56 12.68
CA ALA A 291 -14.67 11.28 12.01
C ALA A 291 -14.02 12.33 12.95
N HIS A 292 -14.78 12.96 13.82
CA HIS A 292 -14.22 13.86 14.84
C HIS A 292 -13.39 13.08 15.86
N TRP A 293 -13.81 11.87 16.25
CA TRP A 293 -13.04 11.02 17.15
C TRP A 293 -11.68 10.65 16.54
N LEU A 294 -11.66 10.17 15.28
CA LEU A 294 -10.43 9.86 14.57
C LEU A 294 -9.58 11.12 14.33
N GLY A 295 -10.22 12.24 13.97
CA GLY A 295 -9.54 13.52 13.79
C GLY A 295 -8.92 14.06 15.08
N ALA A 296 -9.51 13.78 16.25
CA ALA A 296 -8.95 14.12 17.53
C ALA A 296 -7.64 13.35 17.82
N ILE A 297 -7.57 12.07 17.40
CA ILE A 297 -6.32 11.30 17.46
C ILE A 297 -5.25 11.99 16.61
N VAL A 298 -5.55 12.28 15.35
CA VAL A 298 -4.60 12.96 14.46
C VAL A 298 -4.11 14.29 15.04
N ASN A 299 -4.95 15.01 15.77
CA ASN A 299 -4.55 16.26 16.42
C ASN A 299 -3.70 16.05 17.69
N SER A 300 -4.03 15.03 18.50
CA SER A 300 -3.31 14.79 19.76
C SER A 300 -1.91 14.22 19.57
N THR A 301 -1.68 13.49 18.47
CA THR A 301 -0.40 12.82 18.21
C THR A 301 0.64 13.68 17.49
N GLN A 302 0.29 14.88 17.05
CA GLN A 302 1.19 15.71 16.21
C GLN A 302 2.51 16.12 16.86
N ASP A 303 2.52 16.25 18.18
CA ASP A 303 3.68 16.67 18.96
C ASP A 303 4.38 15.47 19.62
N GLU A 304 3.96 14.23 19.32
CA GLU A 304 4.57 13.01 19.81
C GLU A 304 5.81 12.66 18.98
N PRO A 305 6.88 12.10 19.59
CA PRO A 305 8.13 11.78 18.88
C PRO A 305 7.96 10.88 17.67
N GLU A 306 7.00 9.96 17.72
CA GLU A 306 6.68 8.99 16.65
C GLU A 306 6.13 9.70 15.40
N PHE A 307 5.60 10.92 15.57
CA PHE A 307 5.05 11.75 14.48
C PHE A 307 6.02 12.85 14.02
N ASP A 308 7.26 12.84 14.50
CA ASP A 308 8.25 13.81 14.03
C ASP A 308 8.47 13.67 12.51
N GLY A 309 8.46 14.80 11.80
CA GLY A 309 8.54 14.82 10.34
C GLY A 309 7.23 14.44 9.61
N LEU A 310 6.19 13.98 10.31
CA LEU A 310 4.89 13.56 9.73
C LEU A 310 3.82 14.66 9.78
N THR A 311 4.19 15.87 10.09
CA THR A 311 3.26 17.01 10.18
C THR A 311 2.49 17.23 8.88
N GLY A 312 1.16 17.43 9.00
CA GLY A 312 0.36 17.58 7.80
C GLY A 312 -1.06 18.12 8.00
N GLY A 313 -1.84 17.93 6.95
CA GLY A 313 -3.24 18.32 6.90
C GLY A 313 -4.14 17.32 7.61
N LEU A 314 -5.26 17.84 8.10
CA LEU A 314 -6.40 17.10 8.63
C LEU A 314 -7.67 17.73 8.10
N GLY A 315 -8.51 16.93 7.44
CA GLY A 315 -9.85 17.29 7.02
C GLY A 315 -10.86 16.27 7.53
N MET A 316 -11.99 16.71 8.05
CA MET A 316 -13.07 15.84 8.52
C MET A 316 -14.28 16.01 7.63
N TYR A 317 -14.86 14.91 7.19
CA TYR A 317 -15.94 14.93 6.21
C TYR A 317 -17.16 14.15 6.69
N ARG A 318 -18.32 14.78 6.57
CA ARG A 318 -19.61 14.17 6.92
C ARG A 318 -20.02 13.13 5.89
N PRO A 319 -20.88 12.17 6.26
CA PRO A 319 -21.53 11.28 5.31
C PRO A 319 -22.32 12.06 4.25
N THR A 320 -22.34 11.53 3.04
CA THR A 320 -23.18 12.01 1.92
C THR A 320 -23.90 10.84 1.27
N GLY A 321 -24.67 11.07 0.22
CA GLY A 321 -25.29 9.98 -0.54
C GLY A 321 -24.30 9.06 -1.27
N SER A 322 -23.02 9.44 -1.39
CA SER A 322 -22.00 8.71 -2.13
C SER A 322 -20.90 8.11 -1.27
N HIS A 323 -20.78 8.48 -0.01
CA HIS A 323 -19.76 7.96 0.92
C HIS A 323 -20.18 8.16 2.39
N GLY A 324 -19.65 7.32 3.28
CA GLY A 324 -19.70 7.49 4.73
C GLY A 324 -18.86 8.68 5.21
N ALA A 325 -18.75 8.84 6.53
CA ALA A 325 -17.79 9.78 7.11
C ALA A 325 -16.36 9.31 6.82
N PHE A 326 -15.40 10.22 6.70
CA PHE A 326 -13.98 9.90 6.57
C PHE A 326 -13.11 11.05 7.04
N VAL A 327 -11.84 10.77 7.23
CA VAL A 327 -10.82 11.73 7.63
C VAL A 327 -9.74 11.80 6.56
N HIS A 328 -9.43 13.00 6.08
CA HIS A 328 -8.25 13.24 5.26
C HIS A 328 -7.03 13.44 6.14
N VAL A 329 -5.96 12.74 5.84
CA VAL A 329 -4.64 12.96 6.45
C VAL A 329 -3.58 13.12 5.37
N ASP A 330 -2.54 13.93 5.65
CA ASP A 330 -1.40 14.06 4.76
C ASP A 330 -0.10 14.41 5.51
N VAL A 331 1.02 14.39 4.80
CA VAL A 331 2.36 14.70 5.31
C VAL A 331 3.00 15.87 4.55
N ARG A 332 2.23 16.95 4.36
CA ARG A 332 2.67 18.14 3.61
C ARG A 332 3.77 18.97 4.25
N GLY A 333 4.17 18.67 5.49
CA GLY A 333 5.22 19.36 6.22
C GLY A 333 4.78 20.61 7.00
N PHE A 334 3.49 20.92 7.02
CA PHE A 334 2.90 21.98 7.84
C PHE A 334 1.43 21.69 8.15
N GLN A 335 0.95 22.21 9.27
CA GLN A 335 -0.42 21.99 9.70
C GLN A 335 -1.43 22.72 8.80
N ALA A 336 -2.50 22.04 8.42
CA ALA A 336 -3.67 22.60 7.77
C ALA A 336 -4.92 21.88 8.28
N ARG A 337 -5.99 22.62 8.53
CA ARG A 337 -7.24 22.10 9.08
C ARG A 337 -8.41 22.61 8.26
N TRP A 338 -9.33 21.69 7.93
CA TRP A 338 -10.56 22.04 7.22
C TRP A 338 -11.62 20.94 7.43
N GLY A 339 -12.80 21.17 6.89
CA GLY A 339 -13.95 20.28 7.01
C GLY A 339 -14.98 20.77 8.02
N ALA A 340 -15.95 19.92 8.31
CA ALA A 340 -17.11 20.28 9.12
C ALA A 340 -16.84 20.21 10.60
#